data_f15bc312698fb2a2d4a17856e488315a
#
_entry.id   f15bc312698fb2a2d4a17856e488315a
#
_cell.length_a   1.000
_cell.length_b   1.000
_cell.length_c   1.000
_cell.angle_alpha   90.00
_cell.angle_beta   90.00
_cell.angle_gamma   90.00
#
_symmetry.space_group_name_H-M   'P 1'
#
loop_
_entity.id
_entity.type
_entity.pdbx_description
1 polymer ?
#
loop_
_entity_poly.entity_id
_entity_poly.type
_entity_poly.pdbx_seq_one_letter_code
_entity_poly.pdbx_strand_id
1 'polypeptide(L)'
;MKRLYAAYGSNLNVAAMRERCPSAVIVGTALLADTALEYRGSAPHVYLTITEKKGATTPLGIWSVTESDEAALDSYEIFPELYRKEMRHVQLTERETGVVKDTAVFLYTMVDGMPLGTPDADYVAVCRAGFEDFGFDPHILDCAARK
;
A
#
# COMPACT_ATOMS: atom_id res chain seq x y z
N MET A 1 -0.70 17.54 -12.65
CA MET A 1 0.06 16.42 -13.19
C MET A 1 -0.23 15.17 -12.37
N LYS A 2 -0.42 14.03 -13.01
CA LYS A 2 -0.75 12.78 -12.31
C LYS A 2 0.50 11.97 -12.03
N ARG A 3 0.51 11.29 -10.89
CA ARG A 3 1.58 10.38 -10.51
C ARG A 3 0.98 9.01 -10.20
N LEU A 4 1.81 7.97 -10.18
CA LEU A 4 1.37 6.62 -9.88
C LEU A 4 1.74 6.27 -8.44
N TYR A 5 0.72 5.91 -7.68
CA TYR A 5 0.82 5.56 -6.26
C TYR A 5 0.62 4.04 -6.09
N ALA A 6 1.52 3.41 -5.36
CA ALA A 6 1.43 1.98 -5.05
C ALA A 6 0.91 1.79 -3.63
N ALA A 7 -0.26 1.17 -3.51
CA ALA A 7 -0.88 0.84 -2.23
C ALA A 7 -0.65 -0.63 -1.91
N TYR A 8 -0.48 -0.95 -0.63
CA TYR A 8 -0.32 -2.33 -0.18
C TYR A 8 -1.14 -2.65 1.08
N GLY A 9 -1.88 -1.69 1.59
CA GLY A 9 -2.66 -1.85 2.82
C GLY A 9 -4.07 -1.29 2.70
N SER A 10 -4.44 -0.37 3.57
CA SER A 10 -5.81 0.19 3.63
C SER A 10 -6.23 0.90 2.34
N ASN A 11 -5.30 1.46 1.58
CA ASN A 11 -5.62 2.16 0.33
C ASN A 11 -5.83 1.21 -0.86
N LEU A 12 -5.76 -0.09 -0.66
CA LEU A 12 -6.28 -1.08 -1.60
C LEU A 12 -7.81 -1.16 -1.51
N ASN A 13 -8.38 -0.73 -0.39
CA ASN A 13 -9.83 -0.69 -0.22
C ASN A 13 -10.42 0.40 -1.12
N VAL A 14 -11.13 -0.02 -2.16
CA VAL A 14 -11.61 0.89 -3.20
C VAL A 14 -12.57 1.93 -2.64
N ALA A 15 -13.51 1.52 -1.77
CA ALA A 15 -14.45 2.44 -1.16
C ALA A 15 -13.75 3.51 -0.31
N ALA A 16 -12.79 3.07 0.52
CA ALA A 16 -12.02 3.99 1.38
C ALA A 16 -11.15 4.94 0.56
N MET A 17 -10.52 4.43 -0.49
CA MET A 17 -9.66 5.26 -1.35
C MET A 17 -10.48 6.31 -2.11
N ARG A 18 -11.68 5.97 -2.55
CA ARG A 18 -12.57 6.91 -3.25
C ARG A 18 -13.07 8.03 -2.36
N GLU A 19 -13.23 7.78 -1.07
CA GLU A 19 -13.57 8.85 -0.12
C GLU A 19 -12.39 9.79 0.08
N ARG A 20 -11.19 9.23 0.17
CA ARG A 20 -9.96 9.98 0.44
C ARG A 20 -9.46 10.72 -0.79
N CYS A 21 -9.56 10.07 -1.94
CA CYS A 21 -9.02 10.55 -3.21
C CYS A 21 -10.05 10.32 -4.31
N PRO A 22 -11.07 11.20 -4.42
CA PRO A 22 -12.17 10.99 -5.37
C PRO A 22 -11.74 10.91 -6.83
N SER A 23 -10.61 11.52 -7.18
CA SER A 23 -10.13 11.56 -8.57
C SER A 23 -9.19 10.40 -8.90
N ALA A 24 -8.85 9.54 -7.94
CA ALA A 24 -7.91 8.44 -8.17
C ALA A 24 -8.53 7.36 -9.05
N VAL A 25 -7.71 6.80 -9.93
CA VAL A 25 -8.13 5.77 -10.88
C VAL A 25 -7.20 4.57 -10.76
N ILE A 26 -7.77 3.36 -10.71
CA ILE A 26 -6.97 2.13 -10.69
C ILE A 26 -6.32 1.93 -12.06
N VAL A 27 -5.00 1.79 -12.08
CA VAL A 27 -4.23 1.56 -13.30
C VAL A 27 -3.92 0.08 -13.47
N GLY A 28 -3.58 -0.61 -12.39
CA GLY A 28 -3.22 -2.01 -12.46
C GLY A 28 -2.61 -2.53 -11.16
N THR A 29 -1.79 -3.57 -11.30
CA THR A 29 -1.13 -4.23 -10.17
C THR A 29 0.34 -4.47 -10.45
N ALA A 30 1.11 -4.75 -9.39
CA ALA A 30 2.51 -5.11 -9.49
C ALA A 30 2.89 -5.98 -8.30
N LEU A 31 4.04 -6.64 -8.42
CA LEU A 31 4.65 -7.36 -7.30
C LEU A 31 5.98 -6.68 -6.98
N LEU A 32 6.17 -6.32 -5.72
CA LEU A 32 7.43 -5.73 -5.27
C LEU A 32 8.31 -6.83 -4.69
N ALA A 33 9.40 -7.11 -5.39
CA ALA A 33 10.32 -8.19 -5.03
C ALA A 33 11.11 -7.87 -3.76
N ASP A 34 11.49 -8.94 -3.05
CA ASP A 34 12.35 -8.88 -1.87
C ASP A 34 11.80 -8.00 -0.76
N THR A 35 10.49 -8.03 -0.59
CA THR A 35 9.78 -7.30 0.46
C THR A 35 8.70 -8.16 1.08
N ALA A 36 8.31 -7.83 2.31
CA ALA A 36 7.20 -8.45 3.00
C ALA A 36 6.46 -7.40 3.82
N LEU A 37 5.20 -7.68 4.14
CA LEU A 37 4.39 -6.83 4.98
C LEU A 37 4.62 -7.13 6.46
N GLU A 38 4.63 -6.08 7.27
CA GLU A 38 4.67 -6.17 8.73
C GLU A 38 3.72 -5.15 9.32
N TYR A 39 3.14 -5.48 10.48
CA TYR A 39 2.39 -4.50 11.28
C TYR A 39 3.36 -3.89 12.29
N ARG A 40 3.53 -2.58 12.24
CA ARG A 40 4.42 -1.84 13.13
C ARG A 40 3.75 -0.62 13.70
N GLY A 41 4.26 -0.17 14.84
CA GLY A 41 3.78 1.00 15.55
C GLY A 41 3.45 0.70 16.99
N SER A 42 2.90 1.69 17.68
CA SER A 42 2.46 1.56 19.08
C SER A 42 0.96 1.80 19.16
N ALA A 43 0.25 0.92 19.86
CA ALA A 43 -1.20 1.04 19.99
C ALA A 43 -1.61 2.43 20.48
N PRO A 44 -2.67 3.04 19.91
CA PRO A 44 -3.58 2.48 18.90
C PRO A 44 -3.11 2.64 17.44
N HIS A 45 -1.90 3.07 17.20
CA HIS A 45 -1.38 3.40 15.86
C HIS A 45 -0.44 2.30 15.34
N VAL A 46 -1.02 1.12 15.07
CA VAL A 46 -0.31 0.00 14.46
C VAL A 46 -0.84 -0.22 13.05
N TYR A 47 0.02 -0.10 12.05
CA TYR A 47 -0.36 -0.14 10.64
C TYR A 47 0.61 -0.98 9.83
N LEU A 48 0.23 -1.31 8.59
CA LEU A 48 1.10 -2.05 7.67
C LEU A 48 2.23 -1.16 7.16
N THR A 49 3.39 -1.77 7.02
CA THR A 49 4.52 -1.24 6.26
C THR A 49 5.21 -2.39 5.56
N ILE A 50 6.09 -2.08 4.61
CA ILE A 50 6.91 -3.10 3.96
C ILE A 50 8.32 -3.09 4.57
N THR A 51 8.92 -4.26 4.59
CA THR A 51 10.30 -4.45 5.06
C THR A 51 11.06 -5.28 4.02
N GLU A 52 12.37 -5.16 4.00
CA GLU A 52 13.21 -5.97 3.12
C GLU A 52 13.18 -7.43 3.57
N LYS A 53 12.87 -8.32 2.63
CA LYS A 53 12.89 -9.76 2.90
C LYS A 53 13.19 -10.52 1.62
N LYS A 54 14.42 -10.93 1.47
CA LYS A 54 14.89 -11.64 0.28
C LYS A 54 14.02 -12.86 -0.03
N GLY A 55 13.58 -12.96 -1.27
CA GLY A 55 12.77 -14.07 -1.76
C GLY A 55 11.27 -13.92 -1.55
N ALA A 56 10.82 -12.91 -0.80
CA ALA A 56 9.40 -12.64 -0.62
C ALA A 56 8.94 -11.57 -1.61
N THR A 57 7.63 -11.47 -1.82
CA THR A 57 7.04 -10.44 -2.68
C THR A 57 5.82 -9.85 -1.99
N THR A 58 5.57 -8.57 -2.26
CA THR A 58 4.40 -7.85 -1.77
C THR A 58 3.55 -7.41 -2.94
N PRO A 59 2.25 -7.74 -2.97
CA PRO A 59 1.38 -7.26 -4.04
C PRO A 59 1.05 -5.78 -3.85
N LEU A 60 1.02 -5.05 -4.96
CA LEU A 60 0.73 -3.63 -4.98
C LEU A 60 -0.44 -3.34 -5.89
N GLY A 61 -1.36 -2.50 -5.43
CA GLY A 61 -2.38 -1.91 -6.29
C GLY A 61 -1.92 -0.52 -6.73
N ILE A 62 -1.98 -0.25 -8.02
CA ILE A 62 -1.44 0.98 -8.58
C ILE A 62 -2.58 1.92 -8.96
N TRP A 63 -2.53 3.13 -8.39
CA TRP A 63 -3.51 4.19 -8.63
C TRP A 63 -2.85 5.37 -9.35
N SER A 64 -3.56 5.97 -10.27
CA SER A 64 -3.18 7.26 -10.84
C SER A 64 -3.81 8.34 -9.95
N VAL A 65 -3.00 9.25 -9.41
CA VAL A 65 -3.45 10.26 -8.44
C VAL A 65 -3.04 11.66 -8.90
N THR A 66 -3.89 12.65 -8.61
CA THR A 66 -3.61 14.06 -8.86
C THR A 66 -2.76 14.63 -7.71
N GLU A 67 -2.28 15.86 -7.86
CA GLU A 67 -1.56 16.55 -6.78
C GLU A 67 -2.44 16.70 -5.53
N SER A 68 -3.72 16.98 -5.73
CA SER A 68 -4.70 17.08 -4.64
C SER A 68 -4.89 15.76 -3.93
N ASP A 69 -4.97 14.65 -4.69
CA ASP A 69 -5.06 13.31 -4.12
C ASP A 69 -3.79 12.99 -3.33
N GLU A 70 -2.63 13.31 -3.86
CA GLU A 70 -1.35 13.06 -3.17
C GLU A 70 -1.28 13.83 -1.86
N ALA A 71 -1.75 15.07 -1.83
CA ALA A 71 -1.82 15.87 -0.60
C ALA A 71 -2.72 15.20 0.45
N ALA A 72 -3.85 14.63 0.01
CA ALA A 72 -4.75 13.90 0.90
C ALA A 72 -4.09 12.63 1.45
N LEU A 73 -3.34 11.92 0.60
CA LEU A 73 -2.58 10.73 1.04
C LEU A 73 -1.50 11.11 2.04
N ASP A 74 -0.76 12.19 1.79
CA ASP A 74 0.28 12.67 2.71
C ASP A 74 -0.31 12.93 4.10
N SER A 75 -1.48 13.55 4.15
CA SER A 75 -2.18 13.82 5.40
C SER A 75 -2.64 12.52 6.08
N TYR A 76 -3.21 11.60 5.32
CA TYR A 76 -3.67 10.32 5.84
C TYR A 76 -2.54 9.49 6.42
N GLU A 77 -1.38 9.48 5.75
CA GLU A 77 -0.20 8.69 6.17
C GLU A 77 0.64 9.41 7.23
N ILE A 78 0.25 10.60 7.64
CA ILE A 78 1.00 11.43 8.59
C ILE A 78 2.45 11.59 8.09
N PHE A 79 2.57 11.97 6.83
CA PHE A 79 3.85 12.20 6.17
C PHE A 79 4.39 13.59 6.53
N PRO A 80 5.68 13.72 6.89
CA PRO A 80 6.73 12.70 6.93
C PRO A 80 7.00 12.10 8.31
N GLU A 81 6.16 12.37 9.31
CA GLU A 81 6.44 12.01 10.71
C GLU A 81 6.31 10.50 10.95
N LEU A 82 5.25 9.87 10.44
CA LEU A 82 5.00 8.44 10.63
C LEU A 82 5.45 7.60 9.43
N TYR A 83 5.12 8.08 8.23
CA TYR A 83 5.53 7.43 6.98
C TYR A 83 6.41 8.36 6.18
N ARG A 84 7.38 7.79 5.47
CA ARG A 84 8.17 8.50 4.47
C ARG A 84 7.75 8.03 3.08
N LYS A 85 8.10 8.79 2.06
CA LYS A 85 7.74 8.51 0.68
C LYS A 85 8.95 8.01 -0.07
N GLU A 86 8.80 6.91 -0.81
CA GLU A 86 9.87 6.33 -1.61
C GLU A 86 9.43 6.17 -3.06
N MET A 87 10.38 6.32 -3.98
CA MET A 87 10.18 5.96 -5.39
C MET A 87 10.70 4.54 -5.61
N ARG A 88 9.93 3.74 -6.34
CA ARG A 88 10.32 2.39 -6.71
C ARG A 88 9.99 2.14 -8.19
N HIS A 89 10.79 1.29 -8.82
CA HIS A 89 10.48 0.77 -10.15
C HIS A 89 9.86 -0.60 -10.02
N VAL A 90 8.72 -0.80 -10.69
CA VAL A 90 7.98 -2.07 -10.65
C VAL A 90 7.56 -2.46 -12.05
N GLN A 91 7.25 -3.74 -12.24
CA GLN A 91 6.64 -4.23 -13.46
C GLN A 91 5.13 -4.09 -13.29
N LEU A 92 4.57 -3.01 -13.82
CA LEU A 92 3.14 -2.72 -13.75
C LEU A 92 2.40 -3.54 -14.80
N THR A 93 1.42 -4.34 -14.36
CA THR A 93 0.47 -5.00 -15.26
C THR A 93 -0.76 -4.12 -15.35
N GLU A 94 -1.00 -3.53 -16.50
CA GLU A 94 -2.16 -2.67 -16.73
C GLU A 94 -3.45 -3.46 -16.66
N ARG A 95 -4.42 -2.94 -15.92
CA ARG A 95 -5.69 -3.61 -15.64
C ARG A 95 -6.50 -3.89 -16.90
N GLU A 96 -6.57 -2.91 -17.81
CA GLU A 96 -7.43 -2.99 -19.00
C GLU A 96 -6.83 -3.80 -20.13
N THR A 97 -5.52 -3.76 -20.30
CA THR A 97 -4.84 -4.35 -21.46
C THR A 97 -4.03 -5.59 -21.12
N GLY A 98 -3.65 -5.77 -19.84
CA GLY A 98 -2.73 -6.82 -19.43
C GLY A 98 -1.28 -6.56 -19.84
N VAL A 99 -0.99 -5.41 -20.41
CA VAL A 99 0.38 -5.05 -20.83
C VAL A 99 1.24 -4.81 -19.60
N VAL A 100 2.46 -5.33 -19.61
CA VAL A 100 3.43 -5.17 -18.53
C VAL A 100 4.43 -4.10 -18.92
N LYS A 101 4.63 -3.11 -18.03
CA LYS A 101 5.56 -1.99 -18.26
C LYS A 101 6.43 -1.76 -17.04
N ASP A 102 7.70 -1.49 -17.27
CA ASP A 102 8.60 -0.99 -16.22
C ASP A 102 8.17 0.44 -15.87
N THR A 103 7.80 0.67 -14.63
CA THR A 103 7.10 1.89 -14.25
C THR A 103 7.61 2.41 -12.90
N ALA A 104 7.81 3.71 -12.80
CA ALA A 104 8.13 4.36 -11.54
C ALA A 104 6.85 4.66 -10.76
N VAL A 105 6.83 4.28 -9.49
CA VAL A 105 5.71 4.53 -8.60
C VAL A 105 6.23 5.10 -7.29
N PHE A 106 5.40 5.84 -6.58
CA PHE A 106 5.75 6.22 -5.20
C PHE A 106 4.91 5.39 -4.23
N LEU A 107 5.47 5.15 -3.05
CA LEU A 107 4.76 4.47 -1.97
C LEU A 107 5.22 5.02 -0.63
N TYR A 108 4.48 4.70 0.40
CA TYR A 108 4.81 5.13 1.76
C TYR A 108 5.37 3.97 2.54
N THR A 109 6.44 4.21 3.28
CA THR A 109 6.98 3.21 4.21
C THR A 109 7.14 3.86 5.58
N MET A 110 6.86 3.09 6.64
CA MET A 110 6.94 3.61 8.00
C MET A 110 8.39 3.99 8.34
N VAL A 111 8.54 5.08 9.10
CA VAL A 111 9.87 5.52 9.54
C VAL A 111 10.54 4.44 10.37
N ASP A 112 11.87 4.44 10.40
CA ASP A 112 12.66 3.41 11.09
C ASP A 112 12.43 3.43 12.61
N GLY A 113 12.63 2.29 13.24
CA GLY A 113 12.63 2.17 14.70
C GLY A 113 11.28 1.85 15.31
N MET A 114 10.22 1.73 14.52
CA MET A 114 8.90 1.38 15.05
C MET A 114 8.85 -0.12 15.37
N PRO A 115 8.32 -0.51 16.54
CA PRO A 115 8.25 -1.92 16.92
C PRO A 115 7.18 -2.68 16.15
N LEU A 116 7.30 -4.00 16.13
CA LEU A 116 6.21 -4.86 15.70
C LEU A 116 5.05 -4.69 16.69
N GLY A 117 3.83 -4.71 16.19
CA GLY A 117 2.65 -4.51 17.02
C GLY A 117 1.46 -5.29 16.51
N THR A 118 0.38 -5.29 17.31
CA THR A 118 -0.88 -5.92 16.95
C THR A 118 -1.84 -4.84 16.46
N PRO A 119 -2.32 -4.95 15.22
CA PRO A 119 -3.22 -3.94 14.66
C PRO A 119 -4.63 -4.06 15.23
N ASP A 120 -5.40 -2.97 15.12
CA ASP A 120 -6.81 -2.96 15.41
C ASP A 120 -7.56 -3.84 14.40
N ALA A 121 -8.54 -4.59 14.87
CA ALA A 121 -9.35 -5.47 14.01
C ALA A 121 -10.06 -4.71 12.88
N ASP A 122 -10.51 -3.49 13.15
CA ASP A 122 -11.18 -2.67 12.12
C ASP A 122 -10.21 -2.30 10.99
N TYR A 123 -8.98 -1.97 11.32
CA TYR A 123 -7.95 -1.68 10.32
C TYR A 123 -7.64 -2.90 9.46
N VAL A 124 -7.51 -4.08 10.10
CA VAL A 124 -7.25 -5.34 9.38
C VAL A 124 -8.41 -5.64 8.42
N ALA A 125 -9.66 -5.42 8.87
CA ALA A 125 -10.84 -5.64 8.04
C ALA A 125 -10.83 -4.75 6.79
N VAL A 126 -10.44 -3.48 6.93
CA VAL A 126 -10.32 -2.54 5.81
C VAL A 126 -9.26 -3.04 4.81
N CYS A 127 -8.12 -3.48 5.31
CA CYS A 127 -7.04 -4.01 4.45
C CYS A 127 -7.47 -5.29 3.75
N ARG A 128 -8.15 -6.19 4.45
CA ARG A 128 -8.64 -7.46 3.89
C ARG A 128 -9.62 -7.21 2.74
N ALA A 129 -10.57 -6.29 2.92
CA ALA A 129 -11.49 -5.91 1.87
C ALA A 129 -10.76 -5.35 0.65
N GLY A 130 -9.71 -4.57 0.87
CA GLY A 130 -8.87 -4.03 -0.21
C GLY A 130 -8.14 -5.12 -0.97
N PHE A 131 -7.60 -6.12 -0.28
CA PHE A 131 -6.98 -7.28 -0.92
C PHE A 131 -7.99 -8.01 -1.81
N GLU A 132 -9.20 -8.19 -1.31
CA GLU A 132 -10.28 -8.82 -2.08
C GLU A 132 -10.65 -7.97 -3.30
N ASP A 133 -10.73 -6.64 -3.15
CA ASP A 133 -11.03 -5.71 -4.25
C ASP A 133 -10.03 -5.85 -5.40
N PHE A 134 -8.76 -6.08 -5.09
CA PHE A 134 -7.71 -6.23 -6.10
C PHE A 134 -7.43 -7.68 -6.50
N GLY A 135 -8.13 -8.63 -5.90
CA GLY A 135 -7.92 -10.05 -6.20
C GLY A 135 -6.65 -10.63 -5.59
N PHE A 136 -6.12 -10.01 -4.55
CA PHE A 136 -4.95 -10.51 -3.82
C PHE A 136 -5.37 -11.49 -2.73
N ASP A 137 -4.47 -12.43 -2.40
CA ASP A 137 -4.71 -13.43 -1.36
C ASP A 137 -4.68 -12.79 0.03
N PRO A 138 -5.81 -12.76 0.77
CA PRO A 138 -5.84 -12.19 2.11
C PRO A 138 -4.97 -12.92 3.14
N HIS A 139 -4.54 -14.14 2.84
CA HIS A 139 -3.63 -14.92 3.71
C HIS A 139 -2.31 -14.18 3.93
N ILE A 140 -1.91 -13.33 3.00
CA ILE A 140 -0.71 -12.48 3.13
C ILE A 140 -0.80 -11.60 4.38
N LEU A 141 -2.00 -11.10 4.70
CA LEU A 141 -2.23 -10.30 5.92
C LEU A 141 -2.08 -11.15 7.18
N ASP A 142 -2.53 -12.41 7.12
CA ASP A 142 -2.39 -13.34 8.24
C ASP A 142 -0.91 -13.64 8.50
N CYS A 143 -0.12 -13.79 7.46
CA CYS A 143 1.33 -13.98 7.57
C CYS A 143 2.02 -12.76 8.19
N ALA A 144 1.58 -11.55 7.85
CA ALA A 144 2.11 -10.31 8.44
C ALA A 144 1.82 -10.26 9.95
N ALA A 145 0.67 -10.76 10.39
CA ALA A 145 0.26 -10.76 11.80
C ALA A 145 1.06 -11.75 12.66
N ARG A 146 1.75 -12.71 12.05
CA ARG A 146 2.51 -13.75 12.77
C ARG A 146 3.97 -13.38 13.06
N LYS A 147 4.37 -12.18 12.72
CA LYS A 147 5.77 -11.74 12.91
C LYS A 147 6.08 -11.30 14.31
#